data_7614bd33a7a4c2058c560b81600a40a1
#
_entry.id   7614bd33a7a4c2058c560b81600a40a1
#
_cell.length_a   1.000
_cell.length_b   1.000
_cell.length_c   1.000
_cell.angle_alpha   90.00
_cell.angle_beta   90.00
_cell.angle_gamma   90.00
#
_symmetry.space_group_name_H-M   'P 1'
#
loop_
_entity.id
_entity.type
_entity.pdbx_description
1 polymer ?
#
loop_
_entity_poly.entity_id
_entity_poly.type
_entity_poly.pdbx_seq_one_letter_code
_entity_poly.pdbx_strand_id
1 'polypeptide(L)'
;AVLGSGARVFFLAKAEIEKWPVFGKLAKSGGTLFIQRGSGDSIKIREQITAFLKQDIPVLFFPEATTTDGSKVKKVHGRILGAAIEAQRDVQICLICYVNQQGGLDQVSPFIGNISFAEHVKKVLEMPQVTAHLVALPAICTAGHTVESLTALVQQKMVQGLADLHHKVLKSQPNMQQA
;
A
#
# COMPACT_ATOMS: atom_id res chain seq x y z
N ALA A 1 -5.77 11.52 -7.05
CA ALA A 1 -6.21 12.89 -6.80
C ALA A 1 -5.71 13.43 -5.45
N VAL A 2 -5.69 12.62 -4.38
CA VAL A 2 -5.28 13.08 -3.04
C VAL A 2 -3.79 13.45 -2.96
N LEU A 3 -2.92 12.72 -3.65
CA LEU A 3 -1.47 13.00 -3.66
C LEU A 3 -1.07 14.28 -4.43
N GLY A 4 -1.96 14.82 -5.25
CA GLY A 4 -1.72 16.04 -6.04
C GLY A 4 -2.37 17.31 -5.47
N SER A 5 -3.19 17.21 -4.42
CA SER A 5 -3.98 18.33 -3.89
C SER A 5 -3.28 19.19 -2.84
N GLY A 6 -2.02 18.90 -2.49
CA GLY A 6 -1.32 19.53 -1.35
C GLY A 6 -1.90 19.16 0.03
N ALA A 7 -2.86 18.22 0.09
CA ALA A 7 -3.42 17.74 1.33
C ALA A 7 -2.36 16.99 2.15
N ARG A 8 -2.33 17.24 3.45
CA ARG A 8 -1.48 16.47 4.37
C ARG A 8 -2.00 15.04 4.44
N VAL A 9 -1.20 14.07 4.01
CA VAL A 9 -1.50 12.64 4.11
C VAL A 9 -0.55 12.03 5.13
N PHE A 10 -1.07 11.37 6.15
CA PHE A 10 -0.24 10.64 7.10
C PHE A 10 -0.01 9.22 6.61
N PHE A 11 1.24 8.77 6.66
CA PHE A 11 1.61 7.42 6.31
C PHE A 11 1.70 6.54 7.56
N LEU A 12 1.25 5.29 7.44
CA LEU A 12 1.44 4.30 8.47
C LEU A 12 2.58 3.37 8.06
N ALA A 13 3.66 3.35 8.83
CA ALA A 13 4.86 2.58 8.55
C ALA A 13 5.27 1.70 9.72
N LYS A 14 6.13 0.71 9.46
CA LYS A 14 6.74 -0.11 10.51
C LYS A 14 7.72 0.71 11.33
N ALA A 15 7.78 0.48 12.66
CA ALA A 15 8.67 1.19 13.57
C ALA A 15 10.16 1.04 13.19
N GLU A 16 10.55 -0.07 12.55
CA GLU A 16 11.92 -0.29 12.12
C GLU A 16 12.39 0.77 11.11
N ILE A 17 11.47 1.31 10.29
CA ILE A 17 11.79 2.35 9.29
C ILE A 17 12.20 3.66 9.97
N GLU A 18 11.72 3.94 11.18
CA GLU A 18 12.12 5.11 11.97
C GLU A 18 13.63 5.15 12.23
N LYS A 19 14.26 3.96 12.35
CA LYS A 19 15.70 3.81 12.62
C LYS A 19 16.58 3.91 11.38
N TRP A 20 15.99 3.99 10.19
CA TRP A 20 16.77 4.07 8.97
C TRP A 20 17.44 5.45 8.83
N PRO A 21 18.75 5.50 8.55
CA PRO A 21 19.46 6.77 8.37
C PRO A 21 18.82 7.55 7.20
N VAL A 22 18.64 8.85 7.36
CA VAL A 22 18.01 9.79 6.41
C VAL A 22 16.48 9.53 6.25
N PHE A 23 16.07 8.31 5.90
CA PHE A 23 14.66 7.98 5.63
C PHE A 23 13.77 8.04 6.87
N GLY A 24 14.28 7.65 8.04
CA GLY A 24 13.53 7.77 9.30
C GLY A 24 13.24 9.23 9.66
N LYS A 25 14.20 10.12 9.46
CA LYS A 25 14.00 11.57 9.66
C LYS A 25 13.02 12.15 8.64
N LEU A 26 13.16 11.77 7.37
CA LEU A 26 12.27 12.22 6.30
C LEU A 26 10.84 11.74 6.51
N ALA A 27 10.65 10.48 6.90
CA ALA A 27 9.35 9.92 7.22
C ALA A 27 8.69 10.64 8.40
N LYS A 28 9.45 10.94 9.47
CA LYS A 28 8.96 11.74 10.61
C LYS A 28 8.49 13.13 10.19
N SER A 29 9.29 13.84 9.41
CA SER A 29 8.93 15.19 8.94
C SER A 29 7.76 15.19 7.96
N GLY A 30 7.55 14.07 7.24
CA GLY A 30 6.43 13.86 6.34
C GLY A 30 5.11 13.41 7.00
N GLY A 31 5.05 13.35 8.34
CA GLY A 31 3.82 12.94 9.04
C GLY A 31 3.58 11.42 9.04
N THR A 32 4.64 10.63 9.21
CA THR A 32 4.51 9.16 9.30
C THR A 32 4.20 8.73 10.73
N LEU A 33 3.17 7.89 10.90
CA LEU A 33 2.89 7.16 12.13
C LEU A 33 3.64 5.83 12.11
N PHE A 34 4.44 5.57 13.14
CA PHE A 34 5.19 4.33 13.23
C PHE A 34 4.48 3.32 14.13
N ILE A 35 4.31 2.09 13.62
CA ILE A 35 3.67 0.98 14.35
C ILE A 35 4.72 -0.05 14.74
N GLN A 36 4.79 -0.37 16.02
CA GLN A 36 5.50 -1.54 16.51
C GLN A 36 4.52 -2.73 16.57
N ARG A 37 4.83 -3.81 15.83
CA ARG A 37 4.00 -5.03 15.84
C ARG A 37 4.17 -5.77 17.16
N GLY A 38 3.05 -6.23 17.72
CA GLY A 38 3.06 -7.09 18.92
C GLY A 38 3.13 -6.36 20.27
N SER A 39 3.19 -5.02 20.30
CA SER A 39 3.33 -4.23 21.54
C SER A 39 2.00 -3.89 22.24
N GLY A 40 0.86 -4.43 21.79
CA GLY A 40 -0.45 -4.01 22.32
C GLY A 40 -0.90 -2.61 21.84
N ASP A 41 -0.04 -1.87 21.15
CA ASP A 41 -0.30 -0.49 20.70
C ASP A 41 -1.34 -0.38 19.56
N SER A 42 -1.85 -1.50 19.07
CA SER A 42 -2.84 -1.51 17.98
C SER A 42 -4.12 -0.72 18.30
N ILE A 43 -4.50 -0.66 19.57
CA ILE A 43 -5.66 0.13 20.03
C ILE A 43 -5.32 1.62 19.96
N LYS A 44 -4.21 2.04 20.55
CA LYS A 44 -3.76 3.44 20.53
C LYS A 44 -3.58 3.98 19.13
N ILE A 45 -3.01 3.15 18.23
CA ILE A 45 -2.83 3.54 16.82
C ILE A 45 -4.18 3.71 16.13
N ARG A 46 -5.14 2.80 16.37
CA ARG A 46 -6.49 2.92 15.85
C ARG A 46 -7.16 4.20 16.33
N GLU A 47 -7.06 4.53 17.62
CA GLU A 47 -7.56 5.78 18.20
C GLU A 47 -6.93 7.01 17.55
N GLN A 48 -5.61 7.02 17.35
CA GLN A 48 -4.91 8.11 16.67
C GLN A 48 -5.37 8.26 15.21
N ILE A 49 -5.51 7.16 14.47
CA ILE A 49 -6.01 7.19 13.09
C ILE A 49 -7.45 7.71 13.06
N THR A 50 -8.31 7.26 13.98
CA THR A 50 -9.68 7.74 14.09
C THR A 50 -9.72 9.26 14.35
N ALA A 51 -8.84 9.77 15.22
CA ALA A 51 -8.75 11.20 15.52
C ALA A 51 -8.31 12.02 14.28
N PHE A 52 -7.35 11.53 13.48
CA PHE A 52 -6.97 12.18 12.22
C PHE A 52 -8.08 12.18 11.19
N LEU A 53 -8.75 11.03 11.02
CA LEU A 53 -9.84 10.91 10.06
C LEU A 53 -11.02 11.83 10.41
N LYS A 54 -11.31 12.01 11.70
CA LYS A 54 -12.35 12.97 12.17
C LYS A 54 -11.99 14.43 11.88
N GLN A 55 -10.71 14.74 11.70
CA GLN A 55 -10.19 16.07 11.32
C GLN A 55 -10.00 16.22 9.81
N ASP A 56 -10.59 15.33 9.00
CA ASP A 56 -10.42 15.29 7.55
C ASP A 56 -8.97 15.09 7.08
N ILE A 57 -8.12 14.51 7.93
CA ILE A 57 -6.74 14.17 7.59
C ILE A 57 -6.70 12.72 7.10
N PRO A 58 -6.42 12.47 5.83
CA PRO A 58 -6.35 11.12 5.28
C PRO A 58 -5.12 10.36 5.78
N VAL A 59 -5.29 9.07 6.01
CA VAL A 59 -4.22 8.15 6.41
C VAL A 59 -4.04 7.08 5.35
N LEU A 60 -2.81 6.94 4.85
CA LEU A 60 -2.44 5.91 3.89
C LEU A 60 -1.71 4.76 4.60
N PHE A 61 -2.14 3.54 4.34
CA PHE A 61 -1.48 2.36 4.86
C PHE A 61 -1.49 1.19 3.85
N PHE A 62 -0.61 0.24 4.06
CA PHE A 62 -0.52 -0.96 3.25
C PHE A 62 -1.15 -2.14 4.00
N PRO A 63 -2.38 -2.56 3.63
CA PRO A 63 -3.14 -3.54 4.43
C PRO A 63 -2.57 -4.95 4.37
N GLU A 64 -1.73 -5.26 3.40
CA GLU A 64 -1.03 -6.54 3.30
C GLU A 64 0.12 -6.66 4.33
N ALA A 65 0.52 -5.53 4.91
CA ALA A 65 1.56 -5.43 5.94
C ALA A 65 2.93 -6.03 5.52
N THR A 66 3.13 -6.31 4.25
CA THR A 66 4.38 -6.79 3.65
C THR A 66 4.47 -6.35 2.20
N THR A 67 5.69 -6.32 1.66
CA THR A 67 5.93 -6.11 0.24
C THR A 67 5.79 -7.43 -0.52
N THR A 68 5.37 -7.35 -1.78
CA THR A 68 5.22 -8.49 -2.70
C THR A 68 5.82 -8.15 -4.05
N ASP A 69 5.95 -9.15 -4.91
CA ASP A 69 6.35 -8.97 -6.30
C ASP A 69 5.24 -8.35 -7.19
N GLY A 70 4.10 -8.04 -6.61
CA GLY A 70 2.96 -7.48 -7.33
C GLY A 70 2.15 -8.50 -8.14
N SER A 71 2.50 -9.78 -8.13
CA SER A 71 1.77 -10.81 -8.90
C SER A 71 0.39 -11.12 -8.33
N LYS A 72 0.21 -10.95 -7.02
CA LYS A 72 -1.03 -11.24 -6.31
C LYS A 72 -1.18 -10.40 -5.04
N VAL A 73 -2.41 -10.18 -4.63
CA VAL A 73 -2.74 -9.57 -3.34
C VAL A 73 -2.57 -10.60 -2.22
N LYS A 74 -1.84 -10.23 -1.17
CA LYS A 74 -1.74 -11.01 0.08
C LYS A 74 -2.98 -10.81 0.94
N LYS A 75 -3.02 -11.50 2.08
CA LYS A 75 -4.10 -11.34 3.05
C LYS A 75 -4.15 -9.90 3.58
N VAL A 76 -5.32 -9.28 3.51
CA VAL A 76 -5.59 -7.96 4.07
C VAL A 76 -5.75 -8.06 5.59
N HIS A 77 -5.05 -7.21 6.33
CA HIS A 77 -5.16 -7.06 7.77
C HIS A 77 -6.09 -5.89 8.11
N GLY A 78 -7.35 -6.21 8.44
CA GLY A 78 -8.44 -5.23 8.54
C GLY A 78 -8.52 -4.42 9.83
N ARG A 79 -7.68 -4.66 10.86
CA ARG A 79 -7.80 -3.96 12.16
C ARG A 79 -7.84 -2.43 12.04
N ILE A 80 -7.06 -1.88 11.12
CA ILE A 80 -6.98 -0.43 10.88
C ILE A 80 -8.24 0.09 10.19
N LEU A 81 -8.93 -0.74 9.40
CA LEU A 81 -10.20 -0.35 8.75
C LEU A 81 -11.28 0.01 9.77
N GLY A 82 -11.19 -0.52 11.00
CA GLY A 82 -12.07 -0.13 12.08
C GLY A 82 -12.01 1.37 12.41
N ALA A 83 -10.88 2.03 12.22
CA ALA A 83 -10.76 3.48 12.42
C ALA A 83 -11.60 4.26 11.39
N ALA A 84 -11.68 3.78 10.15
CA ALA A 84 -12.52 4.41 9.12
C ALA A 84 -14.01 4.27 9.44
N ILE A 85 -14.43 3.09 9.96
CA ILE A 85 -15.81 2.86 10.42
C ILE A 85 -16.15 3.81 11.58
N GLU A 86 -15.28 3.89 12.60
CA GLU A 86 -15.48 4.76 13.77
C GLU A 86 -15.50 6.25 13.41
N ALA A 87 -14.70 6.65 12.43
CA ALA A 87 -14.66 8.02 11.95
C ALA A 87 -15.74 8.32 10.90
N GLN A 88 -16.52 7.33 10.47
CA GLN A 88 -17.50 7.44 9.37
C GLN A 88 -16.88 8.02 8.09
N ARG A 89 -15.70 7.49 7.70
CA ARG A 89 -14.96 7.90 6.51
C ARG A 89 -14.85 6.76 5.52
N ASP A 90 -14.93 7.11 4.26
CA ASP A 90 -14.80 6.15 3.16
C ASP A 90 -13.38 5.60 3.06
N VAL A 91 -13.26 4.38 2.53
CA VAL A 91 -11.99 3.74 2.23
C VAL A 91 -11.71 3.83 0.73
N GLN A 92 -10.60 4.47 0.37
CA GLN A 92 -10.11 4.55 -1.00
C GLN A 92 -9.02 3.51 -1.22
N ILE A 93 -9.26 2.54 -2.09
CA ILE A 93 -8.23 1.58 -2.52
C ILE A 93 -7.41 2.20 -3.65
N CYS A 94 -6.08 2.17 -3.48
CA CYS A 94 -5.13 2.50 -4.55
C CYS A 94 -4.26 1.27 -4.83
N LEU A 95 -4.19 0.87 -6.09
CA LEU A 95 -3.35 -0.22 -6.56
C LEU A 95 -2.15 0.34 -7.31
N ILE A 96 -0.99 -0.28 -7.10
CA ILE A 96 0.24 0.06 -7.81
C ILE A 96 0.80 -1.18 -8.51
N CYS A 97 1.21 -1.03 -9.76
CA CYS A 97 1.87 -2.06 -10.55
C CYS A 97 3.11 -1.47 -11.22
N TYR A 98 4.25 -2.11 -11.02
CA TYR A 98 5.49 -1.73 -11.69
C TYR A 98 5.70 -2.60 -12.93
N VAL A 99 5.91 -1.95 -14.06
CA VAL A 99 6.08 -2.62 -15.37
C VAL A 99 7.48 -2.31 -15.91
N ASN A 100 8.22 -3.35 -16.28
CA ASN A 100 9.54 -3.23 -16.89
C ASN A 100 9.44 -2.82 -18.38
N GLN A 101 10.59 -2.58 -19.01
CA GLN A 101 10.65 -2.16 -20.43
C GLN A 101 10.08 -3.21 -21.40
N GLN A 102 10.10 -4.49 -21.04
CA GLN A 102 9.55 -5.57 -21.86
C GLN A 102 8.02 -5.68 -21.75
N GLY A 103 7.40 -4.94 -20.83
CA GLY A 103 5.96 -4.95 -20.58
C GLY A 103 5.50 -6.03 -19.62
N GLY A 104 6.41 -6.68 -18.90
CA GLY A 104 6.13 -7.61 -17.81
C GLY A 104 6.18 -6.94 -16.44
N LEU A 105 5.80 -7.69 -15.38
CA LEU A 105 6.00 -7.22 -14.02
C LEU A 105 7.47 -6.97 -13.74
N ASP A 106 7.77 -5.80 -13.18
CA ASP A 106 9.12 -5.48 -12.76
C ASP A 106 9.49 -6.21 -11.47
N GLN A 107 10.67 -6.86 -11.49
CA GLN A 107 11.16 -7.67 -10.37
C GLN A 107 12.19 -6.93 -9.50
N VAL A 108 12.58 -5.73 -9.90
CA VAL A 108 13.62 -4.94 -9.21
C VAL A 108 13.01 -3.89 -8.29
N SER A 109 11.98 -3.17 -8.74
CA SER A 109 11.35 -2.11 -7.95
C SER A 109 10.73 -2.58 -6.63
N PRO A 110 10.09 -3.76 -6.53
CA PRO A 110 9.58 -4.24 -5.25
C PRO A 110 10.71 -4.60 -4.27
N PHE A 111 10.65 -4.04 -3.06
CA PHE A 111 11.60 -4.41 -1.99
C PHE A 111 11.16 -5.72 -1.34
N ILE A 112 11.66 -6.84 -1.86
CA ILE A 112 11.30 -8.20 -1.46
C ILE A 112 12.55 -9.05 -1.17
N GLY A 113 12.36 -10.17 -0.46
CA GLY A 113 13.44 -11.08 -0.09
C GLY A 113 14.33 -10.56 1.04
N ASN A 114 15.57 -11.07 1.08
CA ASN A 114 16.55 -10.79 2.14
C ASN A 114 17.64 -9.77 1.70
N ILE A 115 17.35 -8.98 0.68
CA ILE A 115 18.27 -7.94 0.22
C ILE A 115 18.31 -6.78 1.21
N SER A 116 19.49 -6.20 1.45
CA SER A 116 19.61 -4.99 2.26
C SER A 116 18.96 -3.80 1.55
N PHE A 117 18.49 -2.82 2.33
CA PHE A 117 17.90 -1.62 1.74
C PHE A 117 18.86 -0.86 0.84
N ALA A 118 20.14 -0.77 1.22
CA ALA A 118 21.16 -0.08 0.43
C ALA A 118 21.40 -0.77 -0.92
N GLU A 119 21.48 -2.11 -0.94
CA GLU A 119 21.60 -2.88 -2.19
C GLU A 119 20.37 -2.74 -3.07
N HIS A 120 19.19 -2.73 -2.47
CA HIS A 120 17.95 -2.52 -3.22
C HIS A 120 17.92 -1.14 -3.87
N VAL A 121 18.23 -0.08 -3.11
CA VAL A 121 18.28 1.29 -3.64
C VAL A 121 19.28 1.38 -4.79
N LYS A 122 20.49 0.77 -4.63
CA LYS A 122 21.49 0.72 -5.71
C LYS A 122 20.91 0.09 -6.97
N LYS A 123 20.27 -1.09 -6.88
CA LYS A 123 19.65 -1.77 -8.02
C LYS A 123 18.59 -0.92 -8.69
N VAL A 124 17.74 -0.25 -7.90
CA VAL A 124 16.68 0.63 -8.45
C VAL A 124 17.30 1.84 -9.18
N LEU A 125 18.39 2.44 -8.65
CA LEU A 125 19.06 3.56 -9.28
C LEU A 125 19.85 3.16 -10.56
N GLU A 126 20.24 1.89 -10.68
CA GLU A 126 20.88 1.34 -11.88
C GLU A 126 19.89 1.01 -13.00
N MET A 127 18.59 1.01 -12.70
CA MET A 127 17.57 0.74 -13.72
C MET A 127 17.45 1.92 -14.69
N PRO A 128 17.47 1.65 -16.00
CA PRO A 128 17.31 2.73 -16.99
C PRO A 128 15.89 3.33 -16.96
N GLN A 129 14.88 2.50 -16.71
CA GLN A 129 13.48 2.93 -16.65
C GLN A 129 12.60 1.87 -16.00
N VAL A 130 11.59 2.33 -15.26
CA VAL A 130 10.45 1.55 -14.81
C VAL A 130 9.19 2.39 -14.93
N THR A 131 8.06 1.77 -15.26
CA THR A 131 6.77 2.46 -15.31
C THR A 131 5.93 2.03 -14.13
N ALA A 132 5.49 2.99 -13.31
CA ALA A 132 4.56 2.74 -12.21
C ALA A 132 3.14 3.12 -12.66
N HIS A 133 2.24 2.14 -12.67
CA HIS A 133 0.81 2.37 -12.88
C HIS A 133 0.10 2.45 -11.54
N LEU A 134 -0.54 3.58 -11.27
CA LEU A 134 -1.32 3.82 -10.07
C LEU A 134 -2.80 3.94 -10.45
N VAL A 135 -3.65 3.12 -9.84
CA VAL A 135 -5.09 3.13 -10.08
C VAL A 135 -5.83 3.26 -8.76
N ALA A 136 -6.69 4.28 -8.67
CA ALA A 136 -7.64 4.44 -7.57
C ALA A 136 -8.97 3.77 -7.96
N LEU A 137 -9.43 2.82 -7.15
CA LEU A 137 -10.75 2.20 -7.33
C LEU A 137 -11.85 3.12 -6.76
N PRO A 138 -13.12 2.90 -7.07
CA PRO A 138 -14.20 3.62 -6.42
C PRO A 138 -14.13 3.51 -4.89
N ALA A 139 -14.40 4.60 -4.20
CA ALA A 139 -14.40 4.63 -2.74
C ALA A 139 -15.48 3.69 -2.18
N ILE A 140 -15.19 3.08 -1.04
CA ILE A 140 -16.08 2.19 -0.31
C ILE A 140 -16.66 2.96 0.87
N CYS A 141 -17.99 3.14 0.88
CA CYS A 141 -18.69 3.70 2.03
C CYS A 141 -18.61 2.71 3.20
N THR A 142 -18.20 3.20 4.38
CA THR A 142 -18.05 2.33 5.57
C THR A 142 -19.34 2.15 6.36
N ALA A 143 -20.39 2.88 6.05
CA ALA A 143 -21.68 2.78 6.74
C ALA A 143 -22.26 1.36 6.62
N GLY A 144 -22.72 0.81 7.74
CA GLY A 144 -23.32 -0.54 7.81
C GLY A 144 -22.33 -1.70 7.76
N HIS A 145 -21.01 -1.44 7.65
CA HIS A 145 -20.00 -2.48 7.68
C HIS A 145 -19.47 -2.77 9.08
N THR A 146 -19.22 -4.04 9.37
CA THR A 146 -18.31 -4.47 10.45
C THR A 146 -16.87 -4.47 9.93
N VAL A 147 -15.89 -4.57 10.83
CA VAL A 147 -14.47 -4.69 10.43
C VAL A 147 -14.24 -5.91 9.53
N GLU A 148 -14.91 -7.02 9.83
CA GLU A 148 -14.81 -8.28 9.08
C GLU A 148 -15.40 -8.14 7.69
N SER A 149 -16.62 -7.61 7.56
CA SER A 149 -17.28 -7.43 6.27
C SER A 149 -16.56 -6.42 5.38
N LEU A 150 -16.08 -5.32 5.97
CA LEU A 150 -15.27 -4.33 5.24
C LEU A 150 -13.93 -4.92 4.78
N THR A 151 -13.27 -5.71 5.64
CA THR A 151 -12.01 -6.38 5.29
C THR A 151 -12.19 -7.35 4.12
N ALA A 152 -13.25 -8.15 4.15
CA ALA A 152 -13.57 -9.08 3.07
C ALA A 152 -13.85 -8.34 1.75
N LEU A 153 -14.60 -7.25 1.81
CA LEU A 153 -14.89 -6.42 0.63
C LEU A 153 -13.63 -5.76 0.07
N VAL A 154 -12.77 -5.20 0.94
CA VAL A 154 -11.47 -4.62 0.52
C VAL A 154 -10.59 -5.68 -0.14
N GLN A 155 -10.47 -6.87 0.47
CA GLN A 155 -9.70 -7.99 -0.10
C GLN A 155 -10.22 -8.35 -1.50
N GLN A 156 -11.52 -8.54 -1.66
CA GLN A 156 -12.16 -8.87 -2.94
C GLN A 156 -11.89 -7.79 -3.99
N LYS A 157 -12.10 -6.51 -3.64
CA LYS A 157 -11.87 -5.38 -4.55
C LYS A 157 -10.41 -5.25 -4.95
N MET A 158 -9.47 -5.47 -4.04
CA MET A 158 -8.04 -5.46 -4.35
C MET A 158 -7.67 -6.58 -5.31
N VAL A 159 -8.14 -7.80 -5.10
CA VAL A 159 -7.86 -8.96 -5.99
C VAL A 159 -8.42 -8.70 -7.38
N GLN A 160 -9.68 -8.31 -7.48
CA GLN A 160 -10.30 -8.03 -8.78
C GLN A 160 -9.61 -6.85 -9.48
N GLY A 161 -9.41 -5.74 -8.78
CA GLY A 161 -8.78 -4.57 -9.36
C GLY A 161 -7.33 -4.80 -9.79
N LEU A 162 -6.57 -5.66 -9.08
CA LEU A 162 -5.22 -6.03 -9.51
C LEU A 162 -5.26 -6.87 -10.80
N ALA A 163 -6.18 -7.81 -10.92
CA ALA A 163 -6.36 -8.61 -12.15
C ALA A 163 -6.71 -7.71 -13.34
N ASP A 164 -7.64 -6.76 -13.16
CA ASP A 164 -8.03 -5.80 -14.20
C ASP A 164 -6.86 -4.88 -14.57
N LEU A 165 -6.08 -4.42 -13.60
CA LEU A 165 -4.88 -3.62 -13.83
C LEU A 165 -3.83 -4.40 -14.63
N HIS A 166 -3.53 -5.65 -14.25
CA HIS A 166 -2.60 -6.51 -14.96
C HIS A 166 -3.04 -6.73 -16.41
N HIS A 167 -4.30 -7.06 -16.62
CA HIS A 167 -4.85 -7.25 -17.98
C HIS A 167 -4.68 -5.99 -18.84
N LYS A 168 -4.79 -4.80 -18.23
CA LYS A 168 -4.66 -3.53 -18.94
C LYS A 168 -3.23 -3.13 -19.25
N VAL A 169 -2.27 -3.41 -18.34
CA VAL A 169 -0.92 -2.81 -18.43
C VAL A 169 0.18 -3.81 -18.79
N LEU A 170 -0.03 -5.10 -18.55
CA LEU A 170 0.95 -6.12 -18.90
C LEU A 170 0.73 -6.58 -20.34
N LYS A 171 1.81 -6.64 -21.12
CA LYS A 171 1.77 -7.29 -22.43
C LYS A 171 1.55 -8.78 -22.23
N SER A 172 0.64 -9.37 -23.00
CA SER A 172 0.47 -10.82 -23.06
C SER A 172 1.82 -11.44 -23.37
N GLN A 173 2.39 -12.22 -22.46
CA GLN A 173 3.56 -13.01 -22.82
C GLN A 173 3.13 -13.99 -23.92
N PRO A 174 3.81 -14.05 -25.07
CA PRO A 174 3.56 -15.12 -26.02
C PRO A 174 3.77 -16.44 -25.28
N ASN A 175 2.78 -17.34 -25.36
CA ASN A 175 2.80 -18.66 -24.75
C ASN A 175 4.15 -19.34 -25.01
N MET A 176 5.00 -19.43 -23.98
CA MET A 176 6.12 -20.38 -23.96
C MET A 176 5.61 -21.78 -23.56
N GLN A 177 4.61 -22.26 -24.31
CA GLN A 177 4.20 -23.66 -24.31
C GLN A 177 4.20 -24.13 -25.76
N GLN A 178 5.40 -24.42 -26.24
CA GLN A 178 5.64 -25.39 -27.32
C GLN A 178 7.14 -25.37 -27.65
N ALA A 179 7.91 -26.12 -26.91
CA ALA A 179 9.13 -26.75 -27.34
C ALA A 179 9.42 -27.96 -26.43
#